data_ae62dd9cdc327fb8bb45e094bf341dda
#
_entry.id   ae62dd9cdc327fb8bb45e094bf341dda
#
_cell.length_a   1.000
_cell.length_b   1.000
_cell.length_c   1.000
_cell.angle_alpha   90.00
_cell.angle_beta   90.00
_cell.angle_gamma   90.00
#
_symmetry.space_group_name_H-M   'P 1'
#
loop_
_entity.id
_entity.type
_entity.pdbx_description
1 polymer ?
#
loop_
_entity_poly.entity_id
_entity_poly.type
_entity_poly.pdbx_seq_one_letter_code
_entity_poly.pdbx_strand_id
1 'polypeptide(L)'
;MVDGRSAPTPTGGWSDETQVTWYLDRIGKLEARQAGERMLVDVLPAEPRRVLDLGCGDGRLAALILANRRSVVDVLALDCSAPMLERARVRFAGDGRVTVRHGDLREPITPFGAFDVIVSGFAIHHLDDVRKRALLNEAARQLRPGGMFVNLEVVASATARWHAEFLAAIGRTEDDPEDRLAPVEAQLAWMRESGMDDVDCLWRWRGFALLVGQRAITSS
;
A
#
# COMPACT_ATOMS: atom_id res chain seq x y z
N MET A 1 -19.84 -7.69 17.41
CA MET A 1 -18.89 -8.18 18.44
C MET A 1 -17.70 -8.75 17.71
N VAL A 2 -16.52 -8.12 17.83
CA VAL A 2 -15.28 -8.63 17.26
C VAL A 2 -14.79 -9.71 18.21
N ASP A 3 -14.57 -10.93 17.69
CA ASP A 3 -14.12 -12.09 18.46
C ASP A 3 -12.79 -11.75 19.17
N GLY A 4 -12.79 -11.84 20.50
CA GLY A 4 -11.70 -11.39 21.38
C GLY A 4 -10.45 -12.28 21.39
N ARG A 5 -10.12 -12.92 20.26
CA ARG A 5 -8.86 -13.67 20.14
C ARG A 5 -7.70 -12.69 20.04
N SER A 6 -6.76 -12.77 20.97
CA SER A 6 -5.47 -12.08 20.89
C SER A 6 -4.76 -12.40 19.57
N ALA A 7 -4.00 -11.44 19.04
CA ALA A 7 -3.14 -11.71 17.89
C ALA A 7 -2.23 -12.91 18.21
N PRO A 8 -2.00 -13.82 17.26
CA PRO A 8 -0.97 -14.83 17.43
C PRO A 8 0.37 -14.11 17.65
N THR A 9 1.19 -14.62 18.57
CA THR A 9 2.55 -14.11 18.74
C THR A 9 3.32 -14.40 17.46
N PRO A 10 3.80 -13.39 16.71
CA PRO A 10 4.45 -13.63 15.43
C PRO A 10 5.77 -14.38 15.66
N THR A 11 5.85 -15.61 15.21
CA THR A 11 7.11 -16.40 15.23
C THR A 11 7.81 -16.37 13.88
N GLY A 12 7.13 -15.95 12.81
CA GLY A 12 7.63 -15.99 11.44
C GLY A 12 7.27 -14.78 10.57
N GLY A 13 6.71 -13.70 11.16
CA GLY A 13 6.29 -12.52 10.39
C GLY A 13 5.32 -12.88 9.26
N TRP A 14 5.38 -12.16 8.15
CA TRP A 14 4.53 -12.35 6.97
C TRP A 14 4.74 -13.67 6.22
N SER A 15 5.68 -14.53 6.68
CA SER A 15 5.87 -15.90 6.18
C SER A 15 5.00 -16.92 6.90
N ASP A 16 4.32 -16.54 7.98
CA ASP A 16 3.44 -17.43 8.77
C ASP A 16 2.01 -17.37 8.25
N GLU A 17 1.51 -18.52 7.77
CA GLU A 17 0.14 -18.69 7.24
C GLU A 17 -0.94 -18.36 8.30
N THR A 18 -0.69 -18.63 9.57
CA THR A 18 -1.62 -18.33 10.67
C THR A 18 -1.77 -16.83 10.85
N GLN A 19 -0.65 -16.09 10.83
CA GLN A 19 -0.64 -14.63 10.91
C GLN A 19 -1.34 -14.01 9.71
N VAL A 20 -1.02 -14.48 8.50
CA VAL A 20 -1.66 -14.02 7.26
C VAL A 20 -3.18 -14.21 7.31
N THR A 21 -3.64 -15.40 7.71
CA THR A 21 -5.07 -15.71 7.82
C THR A 21 -5.76 -14.81 8.86
N TRP A 22 -5.16 -14.67 10.04
CA TRP A 22 -5.68 -13.81 11.09
C TRP A 22 -5.79 -12.34 10.63
N TYR A 23 -4.76 -11.84 9.94
CA TYR A 23 -4.75 -10.49 9.38
C TYR A 23 -5.89 -10.29 8.37
N LEU A 24 -6.02 -11.16 7.39
CA LEU A 24 -7.03 -11.05 6.33
C LEU A 24 -8.46 -11.11 6.88
N ASP A 25 -8.72 -11.95 7.89
CA ASP A 25 -10.04 -12.07 8.51
C ASP A 25 -10.49 -10.81 9.25
N ARG A 26 -9.57 -10.03 9.77
CA ARG A 26 -9.88 -8.83 10.58
C ARG A 26 -9.78 -7.54 9.78
N ILE A 27 -8.66 -7.33 9.12
CA ILE A 27 -8.34 -6.05 8.47
C ILE A 27 -9.27 -5.78 7.28
N GLY A 28 -9.65 -6.79 6.52
CA GLY A 28 -10.57 -6.63 5.39
C GLY A 28 -11.97 -6.14 5.77
N LYS A 29 -12.36 -6.27 7.05
CA LYS A 29 -13.67 -5.90 7.58
C LYS A 29 -13.72 -4.51 8.23
N LEU A 30 -12.59 -3.83 8.36
CA LEU A 30 -12.55 -2.48 8.93
C LEU A 30 -13.21 -1.48 7.97
N GLU A 31 -14.29 -0.82 8.40
CA GLU A 31 -14.98 0.20 7.61
C GLU A 31 -14.05 1.35 7.21
N ALA A 32 -13.14 1.75 8.10
CA ALA A 32 -12.16 2.79 7.81
C ALA A 32 -11.20 2.39 6.68
N ARG A 33 -10.76 1.12 6.64
CA ARG A 33 -9.95 0.61 5.51
C ARG A 33 -10.74 0.66 4.21
N GLN A 34 -11.98 0.18 4.23
CA GLN A 34 -12.84 0.21 3.05
C GLN A 34 -13.12 1.65 2.57
N ALA A 35 -13.24 2.60 3.49
CA ALA A 35 -13.37 4.02 3.16
C ALA A 35 -12.10 4.54 2.46
N GLY A 36 -10.91 4.24 2.99
CA GLY A 36 -9.64 4.58 2.36
C GLY A 36 -9.46 3.94 0.99
N GLU A 37 -9.83 2.66 0.84
CA GLU A 37 -9.80 1.96 -0.45
C GLU A 37 -10.75 2.60 -1.50
N ARG A 38 -11.95 3.06 -1.09
CA ARG A 38 -12.85 3.82 -1.97
C ARG A 38 -12.22 5.14 -2.41
N MET A 39 -11.65 5.89 -1.47
CA MET A 39 -10.94 7.13 -1.79
C MET A 39 -9.74 6.89 -2.72
N LEU A 40 -8.98 5.80 -2.49
CA LEU A 40 -7.88 5.43 -3.38
C LEU A 40 -8.38 5.22 -4.82
N VAL A 41 -9.46 4.48 -4.99
CA VAL A 41 -10.04 4.27 -6.34
C VAL A 41 -10.55 5.58 -6.95
N ASP A 42 -11.15 6.46 -6.14
CA ASP A 42 -11.71 7.74 -6.62
C ASP A 42 -10.63 8.66 -7.20
N VAL A 43 -9.46 8.73 -6.55
CA VAL A 43 -8.35 9.60 -6.97
C VAL A 43 -7.55 9.06 -8.16
N LEU A 44 -7.68 7.78 -8.52
CA LEU A 44 -6.95 7.22 -9.66
C LEU A 44 -7.34 7.90 -10.99
N PRO A 45 -6.39 8.05 -11.92
CA PRO A 45 -6.68 8.51 -13.26
C PRO A 45 -7.85 7.72 -13.88
N ALA A 46 -8.59 8.35 -14.79
CA ALA A 46 -9.74 7.72 -15.42
C ALA A 46 -9.37 6.50 -16.28
N GLU A 47 -8.23 6.58 -16.97
CA GLU A 47 -7.82 5.57 -17.95
C GLU A 47 -6.36 5.10 -17.77
N PRO A 48 -5.96 4.61 -16.58
CA PRO A 48 -4.64 4.03 -16.39
C PRO A 48 -4.56 2.71 -17.16
N ARG A 49 -3.41 2.41 -17.76
CA ARG A 49 -3.18 1.16 -18.51
C ARG A 49 -2.26 0.19 -17.78
N ARG A 50 -1.18 0.70 -17.18
CA ARG A 50 -0.20 -0.10 -16.43
C ARG A 50 -0.15 0.29 -14.97
N VAL A 51 -0.29 -0.68 -14.10
CA VAL A 51 -0.30 -0.49 -12.64
C VAL A 51 0.79 -1.35 -11.99
N LEU A 52 1.51 -0.78 -11.03
CA LEU A 52 2.39 -1.50 -10.12
C LEU A 52 1.78 -1.47 -8.72
N ASP A 53 1.58 -2.65 -8.12
CA ASP A 53 1.08 -2.80 -6.74
C ASP A 53 2.23 -3.26 -5.83
N LEU A 54 2.69 -2.36 -4.96
CA LEU A 54 3.82 -2.55 -4.05
C LEU A 54 3.35 -3.08 -2.69
N GLY A 55 3.74 -4.31 -2.35
CA GLY A 55 3.23 -5.01 -1.18
C GLY A 55 1.78 -5.42 -1.38
N CYS A 56 1.52 -6.12 -2.49
CA CYS A 56 0.16 -6.43 -2.96
C CYS A 56 -0.64 -7.36 -2.03
N GLY A 57 0.02 -8.05 -1.08
CA GLY A 57 -0.61 -9.03 -0.24
C GLY A 57 -1.33 -10.12 -1.05
N ASP A 58 -2.59 -10.38 -0.71
CA ASP A 58 -3.47 -11.31 -1.42
C ASP A 58 -4.03 -10.77 -2.76
N GLY A 59 -3.54 -9.62 -3.23
CA GLY A 59 -3.97 -8.98 -4.48
C GLY A 59 -5.27 -8.19 -4.36
N ARG A 60 -5.73 -7.88 -3.16
CA ARG A 60 -6.99 -7.17 -2.92
C ARG A 60 -7.05 -5.81 -3.62
N LEU A 61 -5.98 -5.00 -3.51
CA LEU A 61 -5.96 -3.66 -4.09
C LEU A 61 -5.93 -3.70 -5.61
N ALA A 62 -5.11 -4.57 -6.20
CA ALA A 62 -5.09 -4.81 -7.64
C ALA A 62 -6.47 -5.25 -8.16
N ALA A 63 -7.17 -6.16 -7.47
CA ALA A 63 -8.52 -6.57 -7.83
C ALA A 63 -9.53 -5.42 -7.80
N LEU A 64 -9.45 -4.56 -6.79
CA LEU A 64 -10.30 -3.37 -6.65
C LEU A 64 -10.07 -2.39 -7.81
N ILE A 65 -8.82 -2.16 -8.20
CA ILE A 65 -8.46 -1.30 -9.33
C ILE A 65 -9.01 -1.87 -10.64
N LEU A 66 -8.79 -3.15 -10.91
CA LEU A 66 -9.27 -3.83 -12.10
C LEU A 66 -10.81 -3.81 -12.24
N ALA A 67 -11.53 -3.88 -11.12
CA ALA A 67 -12.99 -3.79 -11.10
C ALA A 67 -13.51 -2.39 -11.44
N ASN A 68 -12.74 -1.33 -11.15
CA ASN A 68 -13.15 0.06 -11.29
C ASN A 68 -12.48 0.80 -12.46
N ARG A 69 -11.43 0.25 -13.06
CA ARG A 69 -10.67 0.85 -14.18
C ARG A 69 -10.50 -0.18 -15.30
N ARG A 70 -11.45 -0.19 -16.22
CA ARG A 70 -11.49 -1.15 -17.36
C ARG A 70 -10.34 -0.94 -18.36
N SER A 71 -9.72 0.22 -18.34
CA SER A 71 -8.55 0.57 -19.18
C SER A 71 -7.28 -0.18 -18.78
N VAL A 72 -7.21 -0.70 -17.56
CA VAL A 72 -6.04 -1.44 -17.06
C VAL A 72 -5.87 -2.75 -17.81
N VAL A 73 -4.72 -2.88 -18.46
CA VAL A 73 -4.34 -4.04 -19.27
C VAL A 73 -3.12 -4.80 -18.74
N ASP A 74 -2.38 -4.20 -17.80
CA ASP A 74 -1.17 -4.77 -17.23
C ASP A 74 -1.04 -4.35 -15.76
N VAL A 75 -1.02 -5.32 -14.86
CA VAL A 75 -0.78 -5.15 -13.42
C VAL A 75 0.40 -6.01 -13.02
N LEU A 76 1.43 -5.38 -12.48
CA LEU A 76 2.51 -6.07 -11.79
C LEU A 76 2.26 -5.97 -10.28
N ALA A 77 2.06 -7.10 -9.62
CA ALA A 77 1.79 -7.19 -8.19
C ALA A 77 2.99 -7.83 -7.47
N LEU A 78 3.62 -7.08 -6.56
CA LEU A 78 4.83 -7.49 -5.84
C LEU A 78 4.55 -7.67 -4.35
N ASP A 79 5.01 -8.79 -3.78
CA ASP A 79 5.02 -9.02 -2.34
C ASP A 79 6.17 -9.97 -1.94
N CYS A 80 6.61 -9.93 -0.70
CA CYS A 80 7.63 -10.85 -0.19
C CYS A 80 7.04 -12.09 0.52
N SER A 81 5.78 -12.05 0.91
CA SER A 81 5.08 -13.11 1.62
C SER A 81 4.64 -14.23 0.68
N ALA A 82 5.25 -15.42 0.80
CA ALA A 82 4.86 -16.57 -0.02
C ALA A 82 3.37 -16.97 0.16
N PRO A 83 2.80 -17.01 1.38
CA PRO A 83 1.38 -17.29 1.57
C PRO A 83 0.46 -16.24 0.93
N MET A 84 0.83 -14.95 0.98
CA MET A 84 0.08 -13.88 0.33
C MET A 84 0.12 -14.02 -1.19
N LEU A 85 1.30 -14.24 -1.75
CA LEU A 85 1.48 -14.42 -3.20
C LEU A 85 0.69 -15.62 -3.74
N GLU A 86 0.60 -16.71 -2.99
CA GLU A 86 -0.21 -17.86 -3.40
C GLU A 86 -1.69 -17.49 -3.47
N ARG A 87 -2.21 -16.76 -2.48
CA ARG A 87 -3.59 -16.25 -2.48
C ARG A 87 -3.83 -15.28 -3.65
N ALA A 88 -2.86 -14.41 -3.95
CA ALA A 88 -2.93 -13.51 -5.09
C ALA A 88 -2.97 -14.30 -6.42
N ARG A 89 -2.13 -15.33 -6.59
CA ARG A 89 -2.16 -16.19 -7.78
C ARG A 89 -3.50 -16.90 -7.95
N VAL A 90 -4.07 -17.43 -6.86
CA VAL A 90 -5.41 -18.04 -6.88
C VAL A 90 -6.47 -17.00 -7.27
N ARG A 91 -6.41 -15.80 -6.70
CA ARG A 91 -7.34 -14.70 -6.99
C ARG A 91 -7.34 -14.33 -8.47
N PHE A 92 -6.19 -14.29 -9.10
CA PHE A 92 -6.02 -13.87 -10.49
C PHE A 92 -5.85 -15.05 -11.47
N ALA A 93 -6.17 -16.27 -11.03
CA ALA A 93 -6.10 -17.43 -11.91
C ALA A 93 -6.95 -17.22 -13.17
N GLY A 94 -6.28 -17.23 -14.35
CA GLY A 94 -6.94 -17.00 -15.64
C GLY A 94 -7.08 -15.53 -16.06
N ASP A 95 -6.72 -14.55 -15.24
CA ASP A 95 -6.66 -13.13 -15.65
C ASP A 95 -5.26 -12.79 -16.20
N GLY A 96 -5.09 -12.88 -17.51
CA GLY A 96 -3.81 -12.61 -18.18
C GLY A 96 -3.29 -11.18 -18.07
N ARG A 97 -4.04 -10.26 -17.45
CA ARG A 97 -3.61 -8.89 -17.21
C ARG A 97 -2.72 -8.79 -15.96
N VAL A 98 -2.72 -9.77 -15.06
CA VAL A 98 -2.03 -9.69 -13.76
C VAL A 98 -0.83 -10.61 -13.71
N THR A 99 0.32 -10.03 -13.40
CA THR A 99 1.55 -10.77 -13.11
C THR A 99 1.87 -10.64 -11.62
N VAL A 100 1.82 -11.76 -10.89
CA VAL A 100 2.16 -11.84 -9.46
C VAL A 100 3.60 -12.31 -9.31
N ARG A 101 4.47 -11.50 -8.68
CA ARG A 101 5.89 -11.80 -8.50
C ARG A 101 6.36 -11.60 -7.07
N HIS A 102 7.35 -12.36 -6.68
CA HIS A 102 8.10 -12.10 -5.45
C HIS A 102 8.91 -10.81 -5.61
N GLY A 103 8.82 -9.92 -4.60
CA GLY A 103 9.62 -8.72 -4.48
C GLY A 103 9.61 -8.24 -3.03
N ASP A 104 10.79 -8.05 -2.47
CA ASP A 104 10.94 -7.52 -1.10
C ASP A 104 11.17 -6.02 -1.17
N LEU A 105 10.25 -5.24 -0.58
CA LEU A 105 10.38 -3.78 -0.56
C LEU A 105 11.54 -3.27 0.31
N ARG A 106 12.13 -4.12 1.14
CA ARG A 106 13.38 -3.82 1.89
C ARG A 106 14.58 -3.72 0.96
N GLU A 107 14.52 -4.40 -0.18
CA GLU A 107 15.55 -4.37 -1.22
C GLU A 107 15.19 -3.37 -2.34
N PRO A 108 16.17 -2.87 -3.10
CA PRO A 108 15.89 -2.01 -4.24
C PRO A 108 14.97 -2.70 -5.25
N ILE A 109 13.88 -2.04 -5.64
CA ILE A 109 12.98 -2.58 -6.65
C ILE A 109 13.61 -2.48 -8.04
N THR A 110 13.69 -3.61 -8.72
CA THR A 110 14.16 -3.66 -10.11
C THR A 110 13.28 -2.78 -11.00
N PRO A 111 13.85 -2.01 -11.94
CA PRO A 111 13.06 -1.28 -12.92
C PRO A 111 12.25 -2.24 -13.81
N PHE A 112 10.92 -2.13 -13.75
CA PHE A 112 10.00 -2.95 -14.57
C PHE A 112 9.40 -2.17 -15.76
N GLY A 113 9.94 -0.99 -16.02
CA GLY A 113 9.43 -0.07 -17.06
C GLY A 113 8.60 1.07 -16.45
N ALA A 114 7.85 1.74 -17.30
CA ALA A 114 7.09 2.91 -16.88
C ALA A 114 5.62 2.54 -16.61
N PHE A 115 5.07 3.05 -15.49
CA PHE A 115 3.69 2.83 -15.05
C PHE A 115 2.88 4.12 -15.10
N ASP A 116 1.59 3.98 -15.35
CA ASP A 116 0.63 5.09 -15.24
C ASP A 116 0.26 5.33 -13.76
N VAL A 117 0.22 4.24 -12.99
CA VAL A 117 -0.08 4.27 -11.56
C VAL A 117 0.83 3.30 -10.81
N ILE A 118 1.38 3.76 -9.69
CA ILE A 118 2.02 2.90 -8.69
C ILE A 118 1.22 3.04 -7.41
N VAL A 119 0.73 1.93 -6.90
CA VAL A 119 -0.05 1.90 -5.66
C VAL A 119 0.65 1.10 -4.57
N SER A 120 0.32 1.41 -3.33
CA SER A 120 0.61 0.55 -2.17
C SER A 120 -0.54 0.63 -1.18
N GLY A 121 -0.84 -0.47 -0.51
CA GLY A 121 -1.85 -0.50 0.54
C GLY A 121 -1.37 -1.23 1.79
N PHE A 122 -1.08 -0.48 2.85
CA PHE A 122 -0.68 -1.03 4.14
C PHE A 122 0.57 -1.94 4.09
N ALA A 123 1.62 -1.49 3.37
CA ALA A 123 2.86 -2.25 3.23
C ALA A 123 4.12 -1.44 3.54
N ILE A 124 4.17 -0.16 3.16
CA ILE A 124 5.38 0.65 3.25
C ILE A 124 5.72 1.01 4.71
N HIS A 125 4.74 1.02 5.62
CA HIS A 125 4.99 1.31 7.04
C HIS A 125 5.90 0.30 7.75
N HIS A 126 6.13 -0.87 7.19
CA HIS A 126 7.10 -1.85 7.73
C HIS A 126 8.56 -1.51 7.41
N LEU A 127 8.82 -0.56 6.51
CA LEU A 127 10.16 -0.13 6.15
C LEU A 127 10.67 0.93 7.12
N ASP A 128 11.98 0.99 7.33
CA ASP A 128 12.59 2.16 7.99
C ASP A 128 12.55 3.41 7.09
N ASP A 129 12.80 4.57 7.66
CA ASP A 129 12.63 5.84 6.96
C ASP A 129 13.64 6.04 5.82
N VAL A 130 14.84 5.45 5.93
CA VAL A 130 15.85 5.49 4.87
C VAL A 130 15.35 4.70 3.67
N ARG A 131 14.81 3.50 3.91
CA ARG A 131 14.29 2.64 2.85
C ARG A 131 13.00 3.20 2.24
N LYS A 132 12.10 3.81 3.05
CA LYS A 132 10.91 4.52 2.53
C LYS A 132 11.30 5.60 1.51
N ARG A 133 12.28 6.46 1.87
CA ARG A 133 12.78 7.50 0.96
C ARG A 133 13.36 6.91 -0.33
N ALA A 134 14.16 5.86 -0.23
CA ALA A 134 14.73 5.18 -1.39
C ALA A 134 13.62 4.59 -2.28
N LEU A 135 12.63 3.92 -1.69
CA LEU A 135 11.48 3.35 -2.40
C LEU A 135 10.67 4.42 -3.15
N LEU A 136 10.42 5.57 -2.52
CA LEU A 136 9.72 6.69 -3.16
C LEU A 136 10.50 7.23 -4.38
N ASN A 137 11.83 7.34 -4.27
CA ASN A 137 12.69 7.71 -5.40
C ASN A 137 12.64 6.66 -6.54
N GLU A 138 12.64 5.37 -6.19
CA GLU A 138 12.54 4.27 -7.15
C GLU A 138 11.18 4.27 -7.85
N ALA A 139 10.09 4.50 -7.10
CA ALA A 139 8.75 4.62 -7.63
C ALA A 139 8.61 5.83 -8.57
N ALA A 140 9.09 7.01 -8.16
CA ALA A 140 9.04 8.22 -8.98
C ALA A 140 9.72 8.04 -10.35
N ARG A 141 10.86 7.32 -10.40
CA ARG A 141 11.56 7.03 -11.66
C ARG A 141 10.81 6.08 -12.57
N GLN A 142 9.96 5.21 -12.03
CA GLN A 142 9.17 4.23 -12.77
C GLN A 142 7.76 4.74 -13.14
N LEU A 143 7.34 5.89 -12.65
CA LEU A 143 6.14 6.55 -13.16
C LEU A 143 6.39 7.16 -14.54
N ARG A 144 5.41 7.15 -15.41
CA ARG A 144 5.40 7.98 -16.64
C ARG A 144 5.25 9.45 -16.27
N PRO A 145 5.67 10.39 -17.12
CA PRO A 145 5.27 11.80 -16.95
C PRO A 145 3.75 11.90 -16.80
N GLY A 146 3.28 12.57 -15.74
CA GLY A 146 1.85 12.61 -15.35
C GLY A 146 1.32 11.35 -14.66
N GLY A 147 2.14 10.32 -14.48
CA GLY A 147 1.77 9.12 -13.72
C GLY A 147 1.66 9.41 -12.23
N MET A 148 0.85 8.63 -11.52
CA MET A 148 0.47 8.86 -10.12
C MET A 148 1.00 7.77 -9.18
N PHE A 149 1.56 8.20 -8.06
CA PHE A 149 1.82 7.35 -6.88
C PHE A 149 0.70 7.53 -5.87
N VAL A 150 0.14 6.44 -5.36
CA VAL A 150 -0.97 6.44 -4.40
C VAL A 150 -0.69 5.43 -3.30
N ASN A 151 -0.56 5.90 -2.06
CA ASN A 151 -0.25 5.06 -0.90
C ASN A 151 -1.33 5.20 0.17
N LEU A 152 -2.10 4.13 0.39
CA LEU A 152 -3.02 4.01 1.52
C LEU A 152 -2.26 3.37 2.69
N GLU A 153 -1.99 4.13 3.76
CA GLU A 153 -0.94 3.78 4.71
C GLU A 153 -1.35 3.90 6.16
N VAL A 154 -0.65 3.15 7.03
CA VAL A 154 -0.63 3.41 8.48
C VAL A 154 0.44 4.45 8.76
N VAL A 155 0.04 5.55 9.42
CA VAL A 155 0.91 6.68 9.70
C VAL A 155 1.02 6.95 11.19
N ALA A 156 2.11 7.57 11.62
CA ALA A 156 2.29 7.98 12.99
C ALA A 156 1.19 8.96 13.42
N SER A 157 0.64 8.74 14.60
CA SER A 157 -0.29 9.68 15.22
C SER A 157 0.47 10.86 15.81
N ALA A 158 -0.16 12.05 15.85
CA ALA A 158 0.47 13.26 16.35
C ALA A 158 0.81 13.20 17.85
N THR A 159 0.09 12.38 18.63
CA THR A 159 0.29 12.22 20.09
C THR A 159 0.04 10.77 20.50
N ALA A 160 0.63 10.37 21.63
CA ALA A 160 0.39 9.05 22.23
C ALA A 160 -1.11 8.82 22.54
N ARG A 161 -1.84 9.87 22.94
CA ARG A 161 -3.30 9.77 23.17
C ARG A 161 -4.03 9.38 21.90
N TRP A 162 -3.81 10.10 20.78
CA TRP A 162 -4.44 9.80 19.51
C TRP A 162 -4.03 8.43 18.97
N HIS A 163 -2.81 8.00 19.27
CA HIS A 163 -2.32 6.68 18.92
C HIS A 163 -3.07 5.57 19.67
N ALA A 164 -3.23 5.70 20.97
CA ALA A 164 -4.02 4.77 21.78
C ALA A 164 -5.49 4.69 21.30
N GLU A 165 -6.10 5.83 20.96
CA GLU A 165 -7.45 5.88 20.39
C GLU A 165 -7.54 5.23 18.98
N PHE A 166 -6.48 5.32 18.19
CA PHE A 166 -6.38 4.62 16.90
C PHE A 166 -6.32 3.11 17.10
N LEU A 167 -5.42 2.63 17.94
CA LEU A 167 -5.27 1.21 18.24
C LEU A 167 -6.59 0.62 18.76
N ALA A 168 -7.25 1.27 19.72
CA ALA A 168 -8.55 0.84 20.23
C ALA A 168 -9.62 0.77 19.12
N ALA A 169 -9.64 1.75 18.21
CA ALA A 169 -10.60 1.80 17.11
C ALA A 169 -10.43 0.68 16.08
N ILE A 170 -9.20 0.17 15.91
CA ILE A 170 -8.91 -0.99 15.05
C ILE A 170 -8.89 -2.33 15.81
N GLY A 171 -9.28 -2.32 17.10
CA GLY A 171 -9.34 -3.50 17.95
C GLY A 171 -7.97 -4.04 18.39
N ARG A 172 -6.97 -3.15 18.54
CA ARG A 172 -5.62 -3.45 19.02
C ARG A 172 -5.33 -2.70 20.32
N THR A 173 -4.39 -3.21 21.11
CA THR A 173 -3.87 -2.56 22.34
C THR A 173 -2.43 -2.14 22.18
N GLU A 174 -1.71 -2.69 21.22
CA GLU A 174 -0.29 -2.48 20.98
C GLU A 174 -0.01 -2.41 19.47
N ASP A 175 1.09 -1.75 19.11
CA ASP A 175 1.60 -1.74 17.75
C ASP A 175 2.06 -3.13 17.30
N ASP A 176 2.16 -3.32 16.00
CA ASP A 176 2.90 -4.43 15.44
C ASP A 176 4.40 -4.19 15.67
N PRO A 177 5.15 -5.17 16.20
CA PRO A 177 6.60 -5.00 16.39
C PRO A 177 7.36 -4.67 15.09
N GLU A 178 6.80 -5.02 13.95
CA GLU A 178 7.38 -4.72 12.63
C GLU A 178 7.01 -3.32 12.11
N ASP A 179 6.07 -2.60 12.76
CA ASP A 179 5.66 -1.26 12.35
C ASP A 179 6.79 -0.24 12.54
N ARG A 180 6.99 0.59 11.54
CA ARG A 180 7.93 1.72 11.49
C ARG A 180 7.18 2.95 11.00
N LEU A 181 6.23 3.41 11.82
CA LEU A 181 5.30 4.48 11.44
C LEU A 181 6.03 5.81 11.28
N ALA A 182 5.75 6.51 10.18
CA ALA A 182 6.26 7.85 9.93
C ALA A 182 5.10 8.87 9.88
N PRO A 183 5.32 10.13 10.32
CA PRO A 183 4.32 11.18 10.20
C PRO A 183 3.94 11.46 8.74
N VAL A 184 2.70 11.89 8.51
CA VAL A 184 2.22 12.28 7.18
C VAL A 184 3.12 13.35 6.56
N GLU A 185 3.45 14.39 7.32
CA GLU A 185 4.25 15.53 6.87
C GLU A 185 5.64 15.11 6.38
N ALA A 186 6.26 14.15 7.08
CA ALA A 186 7.56 13.61 6.67
C ALA A 186 7.45 12.83 5.36
N GLN A 187 6.43 11.99 5.21
CA GLN A 187 6.22 11.21 3.99
C GLN A 187 5.91 12.09 2.79
N LEU A 188 5.08 13.13 2.96
CA LEU A 188 4.81 14.12 1.90
C LEU A 188 6.08 14.89 1.50
N ALA A 189 6.93 15.22 2.46
CA ALA A 189 8.23 15.86 2.16
C ALA A 189 9.11 14.92 1.33
N TRP A 190 9.23 13.66 1.70
CA TRP A 190 10.01 12.65 0.96
C TRP A 190 9.48 12.42 -0.45
N MET A 191 8.17 12.45 -0.66
CA MET A 191 7.56 12.37 -1.99
C MET A 191 7.96 13.57 -2.86
N ARG A 192 7.94 14.80 -2.30
CA ARG A 192 8.42 16.00 -3.03
C ARG A 192 9.93 15.92 -3.31
N GLU A 193 10.74 15.48 -2.36
CA GLU A 193 12.19 15.26 -2.53
C GLU A 193 12.48 14.23 -3.64
N SER A 194 11.60 13.25 -3.87
CA SER A 194 11.73 12.28 -4.95
C SER A 194 11.38 12.82 -6.35
N GLY A 195 10.96 14.09 -6.44
CA GLY A 195 10.59 14.75 -7.69
C GLY A 195 9.12 14.53 -8.09
N MET A 196 8.26 14.20 -7.16
CA MET A 196 6.82 14.21 -7.38
C MET A 196 6.24 15.61 -7.12
N ASP A 197 5.32 16.02 -7.97
CA ASP A 197 4.48 17.21 -7.82
C ASP A 197 3.08 16.81 -7.34
N ASP A 198 2.22 17.80 -7.08
CA ASP A 198 0.84 17.62 -6.60
C ASP A 198 0.74 16.66 -5.41
N VAL A 199 1.72 16.75 -4.51
CA VAL A 199 1.84 15.87 -3.35
C VAL A 199 0.93 16.34 -2.24
N ASP A 200 -0.03 15.48 -1.84
CA ASP A 200 -1.00 15.77 -0.78
C ASP A 200 -1.45 14.52 -0.02
N CYS A 201 -2.09 14.74 1.14
CA CYS A 201 -2.84 13.74 1.88
C CYS A 201 -4.34 13.95 1.64
N LEU A 202 -4.92 13.21 0.69
CA LEU A 202 -6.30 13.42 0.26
C LEU A 202 -7.36 12.81 1.17
N TRP A 203 -6.96 11.91 2.05
CA TRP A 203 -7.86 11.35 3.07
C TRP A 203 -7.08 10.94 4.32
N ARG A 204 -7.69 11.15 5.48
CA ARG A 204 -7.15 10.72 6.76
C ARG A 204 -8.25 10.26 7.70
N TRP A 205 -8.03 9.11 8.33
CA TRP A 205 -8.83 8.64 9.44
C TRP A 205 -7.91 8.11 10.55
N ARG A 206 -7.74 8.89 11.63
CA ARG A 206 -6.83 8.59 12.74
C ARG A 206 -5.41 8.27 12.25
N GLY A 207 -4.96 7.02 12.41
CA GLY A 207 -3.67 6.51 11.94
C GLY A 207 -3.69 5.99 10.50
N PHE A 208 -4.79 6.09 9.74
CA PHE A 208 -4.81 5.78 8.31
C PHE A 208 -4.76 7.07 7.49
N ALA A 209 -4.00 7.05 6.41
CA ALA A 209 -3.88 8.16 5.48
C ALA A 209 -3.77 7.69 4.03
N LEU A 210 -4.29 8.48 3.09
CA LEU A 210 -4.09 8.31 1.67
C LEU A 210 -3.18 9.42 1.17
N LEU A 211 -1.96 9.04 0.82
CA LEU A 211 -0.93 9.94 0.30
C LEU A 211 -0.86 9.80 -1.21
N VAL A 212 -0.81 10.92 -1.91
CA VAL A 212 -0.74 10.95 -3.37
C VAL A 212 0.36 11.87 -3.86
N GLY A 213 0.89 11.60 -5.06
CA GLY A 213 1.81 12.49 -5.75
C GLY A 213 1.87 12.11 -7.23
N GLN A 214 2.19 13.07 -8.09
CA GLN A 214 2.32 12.86 -9.53
C GLN A 214 3.75 13.08 -9.99
N ARG A 215 4.19 12.31 -10.98
CA ARG A 215 5.41 12.66 -11.69
C ARG A 215 5.16 13.85 -12.60
N ALA A 216 5.99 14.89 -12.49
CA ALA A 216 5.92 16.08 -13.32
C ALA A 216 5.73 15.75 -14.81
N ILE A 217 4.85 16.49 -15.48
CA ILE A 217 4.75 16.49 -16.93
C ILE A 217 5.86 17.42 -17.42
N THR A 218 6.99 16.87 -17.87
CA THR A 218 8.03 17.68 -18.51
C THR A 218 7.47 18.25 -19.80
N SER A 219 7.19 19.55 -19.80
CA SER A 219 6.91 20.29 -21.05
C SER A 219 8.15 20.18 -21.94
N SER A 220 8.01 19.56 -23.10
CA SER A 220 9.03 19.49 -24.15
C SER A 220 9.17 20.83 -24.83
#